data_81a90d43cc703f9128be1d02c3f8d89e
#
_entry.id   81a90d43cc703f9128be1d02c3f8d89e
#
_cell.length_a   1.000
_cell.length_b   1.000
_cell.length_c   1.000
_cell.angle_alpha   90.00
_cell.angle_beta   90.00
_cell.angle_gamma   90.00
#
_symmetry.space_group_name_H-M   'P 1'
#
loop_
_entity.id
_entity.type
_entity.pdbx_description
1 polymer ?
#
loop_
_entity_poly.entity_id
_entity_poly.type
_entity_poly.pdbx_seq_one_letter_code
_entity_poly.pdbx_strand_id
1 'polypeptide(L)'
;KHKFYNPIKQNRTHIKALAEYLGKPVSEFMSYIVFSERCTLKKVPPDTSNVIIVRRPHMLNRLRSQLNGMSDKYTHDEIVAMKDKLTNLTNKSTAEKKQHIENIKTKCPFCGSELVKRNGKYGMFWGCSAYPKCKFTRPIDK
;
A
#
# COMPACT_ATOMS: atom_id res chain seq x y z
N LYS A 1 18.82 -15.78 -4.73
CA LYS A 1 17.94 -14.95 -5.60
C LYS A 1 16.83 -14.38 -4.73
N HIS A 2 16.93 -13.11 -4.32
CA HIS A 2 15.86 -12.47 -3.56
C HIS A 2 14.64 -12.26 -4.48
N LYS A 3 13.49 -12.78 -4.06
CA LYS A 3 12.22 -12.61 -4.76
C LYS A 3 11.65 -11.25 -4.38
N PHE A 4 11.76 -10.29 -5.27
CA PHE A 4 11.19 -8.96 -5.04
C PHE A 4 9.68 -8.99 -5.27
N TYR A 5 8.92 -8.47 -4.31
CA TYR A 5 7.47 -8.38 -4.48
C TYR A 5 7.13 -7.30 -5.52
N ASN A 6 6.16 -7.57 -6.39
CA ASN A 6 5.81 -6.65 -7.48
C ASN A 6 5.28 -5.31 -6.91
N PRO A 7 6.00 -4.20 -7.11
CA PRO A 7 5.63 -2.90 -6.53
C PRO A 7 4.32 -2.34 -7.06
N ILE A 8 3.90 -2.71 -8.28
CA ILE A 8 2.60 -2.33 -8.84
C ILE A 8 1.46 -2.92 -8.00
N LYS A 9 1.58 -4.22 -7.66
CA LYS A 9 0.58 -4.91 -6.83
C LYS A 9 0.54 -4.34 -5.40
N GLN A 10 1.71 -4.04 -4.84
CA GLN A 10 1.83 -3.42 -3.52
C GLN A 10 1.14 -2.05 -3.49
N ASN A 11 1.50 -1.19 -4.43
CA ASN A 11 0.97 0.16 -4.47
C ASN A 11 -0.54 0.19 -4.73
N ARG A 12 -1.05 -0.76 -5.54
CA ARG A 12 -2.50 -0.92 -5.76
C ARG A 12 -3.26 -1.20 -4.45
N THR A 13 -2.67 -1.97 -3.54
CA THR A 13 -3.29 -2.24 -2.23
C THR A 13 -3.29 -0.97 -1.36
N HIS A 14 -2.19 -0.21 -1.37
CA HIS A 14 -2.10 1.06 -0.64
C HIS A 14 -3.10 2.09 -1.17
N ILE A 15 -3.24 2.22 -2.49
CA ILE A 15 -4.20 3.13 -3.13
C ILE A 15 -5.63 2.75 -2.76
N LYS A 16 -5.99 1.46 -2.75
CA LYS A 16 -7.32 1.03 -2.32
C LYS A 16 -7.63 1.46 -0.89
N ALA A 17 -6.72 1.20 0.04
CA ALA A 17 -6.89 1.59 1.43
C ALA A 17 -7.00 3.12 1.60
N LEU A 18 -6.19 3.88 0.86
CA LEU A 18 -6.22 5.35 0.88
C LEU A 18 -7.52 5.90 0.29
N ALA A 19 -7.98 5.34 -0.81
CA ALA A 19 -9.23 5.70 -1.48
C ALA A 19 -10.44 5.46 -0.56
N GLU A 20 -10.50 4.30 0.07
CA GLU A 20 -11.52 3.96 1.06
C GLU A 20 -11.51 4.93 2.25
N TYR A 21 -10.34 5.20 2.81
CA TYR A 21 -10.19 6.12 3.93
C TYR A 21 -10.62 7.55 3.61
N LEU A 22 -10.28 8.05 2.42
CA LEU A 22 -10.65 9.40 1.98
C LEU A 22 -12.08 9.48 1.42
N GLY A 23 -12.73 8.34 1.17
CA GLY A 23 -14.06 8.30 0.54
C GLY A 23 -14.01 8.72 -0.94
N LYS A 24 -12.91 8.41 -1.64
CA LYS A 24 -12.70 8.78 -3.04
C LYS A 24 -12.56 7.54 -3.92
N PRO A 25 -12.98 7.59 -5.19
CA PRO A 25 -12.81 6.44 -6.09
C PRO A 25 -11.34 6.19 -6.40
N VAL A 26 -10.95 4.92 -6.53
CA VAL A 26 -9.56 4.50 -6.85
C VAL A 26 -9.04 5.14 -8.15
N SER A 27 -9.92 5.45 -9.10
CA SER A 27 -9.59 6.08 -10.38
C SER A 27 -9.01 7.50 -10.25
N GLU A 28 -9.20 8.15 -9.11
CA GLU A 28 -8.67 9.49 -8.83
C GLU A 28 -7.22 9.48 -8.34
N PHE A 29 -6.68 8.31 -8.04
CA PHE A 29 -5.32 8.17 -7.56
C PHE A 29 -4.37 7.73 -8.66
N MET A 30 -3.26 8.45 -8.78
CA MET A 30 -2.17 8.08 -9.66
C MET A 30 -1.08 7.34 -8.90
N SER A 31 -0.62 6.24 -9.47
CA SER A 31 0.43 5.41 -8.93
C SER A 31 1.77 5.73 -9.59
N TYR A 32 2.65 6.40 -8.88
CA TYR A 32 4.04 6.58 -9.31
C TYR A 32 4.94 5.54 -8.65
N ILE A 33 5.55 4.69 -9.46
CA ILE A 33 6.55 3.72 -9.00
C ILE A 33 7.91 4.22 -9.44
N VAL A 34 8.66 4.74 -8.49
CA VAL A 34 9.93 5.40 -8.73
C VAL A 34 11.09 4.48 -8.40
N PHE A 35 11.91 4.20 -9.38
CA PHE A 35 13.13 3.42 -9.20
C PHE A 35 14.36 4.33 -9.12
N SER A 36 15.38 3.88 -8.38
CA SER A 36 16.69 4.52 -8.37
C SER A 36 17.28 4.53 -9.78
N GLU A 37 18.07 5.52 -10.09
CA GLU A 37 18.87 5.60 -11.33
C GLU A 37 19.83 4.42 -11.51
N ARG A 38 20.27 3.80 -10.39
CA ARG A 38 21.17 2.63 -10.38
C ARG A 38 20.47 1.33 -10.79
N CYS A 39 19.12 1.33 -10.86
CA CYS A 39 18.35 0.14 -11.25
C CYS A 39 18.29 -0.02 -12.76
N THR A 40 18.61 -1.21 -13.26
CA THR A 40 18.35 -1.58 -14.65
C THR A 40 16.96 -2.19 -14.76
N LEU A 41 16.05 -1.51 -15.42
CA LEU A 41 14.69 -2.00 -15.67
C LEU A 41 14.70 -2.79 -16.97
N LYS A 42 14.61 -4.13 -16.90
CA LYS A 42 14.69 -5.01 -18.08
C LYS A 42 13.35 -5.23 -18.79
N LYS A 43 12.29 -5.45 -18.03
CA LYS A 43 10.92 -5.65 -18.55
C LYS A 43 9.95 -4.81 -17.70
N VAL A 44 9.60 -3.66 -18.20
CA VAL A 44 8.66 -2.75 -17.56
C VAL A 44 7.39 -2.80 -18.37
N PRO A 45 6.22 -3.05 -17.74
CA PRO A 45 4.96 -2.90 -18.45
C PRO A 45 4.79 -1.45 -18.90
N PRO A 46 4.06 -1.20 -20.00
CA PRO A 46 3.78 0.15 -20.45
C PRO A 46 3.01 0.92 -19.36
N ASP A 47 3.21 2.23 -19.33
CA ASP A 47 2.40 3.13 -18.50
C ASP A 47 0.92 2.95 -18.85
N THR A 48 0.10 2.94 -17.82
CA THR A 48 -1.36 2.99 -17.94
C THR A 48 -1.86 4.36 -17.50
N SER A 49 -3.13 4.66 -17.73
CA SER A 49 -3.73 5.93 -17.30
C SER A 49 -3.46 6.28 -15.83
N ASN A 50 -3.35 5.26 -14.96
CA ASN A 50 -3.23 5.46 -13.52
C ASN A 50 -1.94 4.89 -12.91
N VAL A 51 -1.04 4.27 -13.69
CA VAL A 51 0.22 3.70 -13.18
C VAL A 51 1.37 4.14 -14.05
N ILE A 52 2.33 4.82 -13.46
CA ILE A 52 3.52 5.33 -14.10
C ILE A 52 4.75 4.74 -13.43
N ILE A 53 5.64 4.19 -14.25
CA ILE A 53 6.90 3.63 -13.82
C ILE A 53 8.03 4.49 -14.34
N VAL A 54 8.80 5.09 -13.44
CA VAL A 54 9.78 6.11 -13.80
C VAL A 54 11.07 5.94 -12.98
N ARG A 55 12.20 6.35 -13.54
CA ARG A 55 13.44 6.54 -12.77
C ARG A 55 13.42 7.90 -12.08
N ARG A 56 14.02 7.96 -10.90
CA ARG A 56 14.09 9.17 -10.06
C ARG A 56 14.46 10.45 -10.82
N PRO A 57 15.47 10.49 -11.70
CA PRO A 57 15.81 11.72 -12.43
C PRO A 57 14.68 12.26 -13.33
N HIS A 58 13.81 11.39 -13.82
CA HIS A 58 12.74 11.76 -14.74
C HIS A 58 11.38 12.01 -14.06
N MET A 59 11.28 11.74 -12.76
CA MET A 59 10.01 11.80 -12.02
C MET A 59 9.37 13.19 -12.07
N LEU A 60 10.14 14.24 -11.77
CA LEU A 60 9.60 15.60 -11.72
C LEU A 60 9.12 16.09 -13.08
N ASN A 61 9.86 15.81 -14.14
CA ASN A 61 9.46 16.19 -15.50
C ASN A 61 8.19 15.46 -15.93
N ARG A 62 8.10 14.17 -15.61
CA ARG A 62 6.90 13.37 -15.90
C ARG A 62 5.68 13.86 -15.13
N LEU A 63 5.86 14.19 -13.84
CA LEU A 63 4.81 14.75 -13.00
C LEU A 63 4.32 16.10 -13.51
N ARG A 64 5.23 17.02 -13.83
CA ARG A 64 4.88 18.34 -14.41
C ARG A 64 4.12 18.22 -15.72
N SER A 65 4.59 17.35 -16.63
CA SER A 65 3.91 17.12 -17.91
C SER A 65 2.47 16.63 -17.74
N GLN A 66 2.21 15.82 -16.71
CA GLN A 66 0.84 15.38 -16.42
C GLN A 66 -0.02 16.45 -15.78
N LEU A 67 0.53 17.19 -14.81
CA LEU A 67 -0.20 18.27 -14.14
C LEU A 67 -0.61 19.40 -15.10
N ASN A 68 0.22 19.71 -16.08
CA ASN A 68 -0.08 20.74 -17.09
C ASN A 68 -1.33 20.41 -17.95
N GLY A 69 -1.78 19.17 -18.00
CA GLY A 69 -2.97 18.75 -18.72
C GLY A 69 -4.21 18.51 -17.84
N MET A 70 -4.09 18.75 -16.55
CA MET A 70 -5.17 18.48 -15.58
C MET A 70 -5.83 19.79 -15.15
N SER A 71 -7.15 19.80 -15.13
CA SER A 71 -7.94 20.85 -14.48
C SER A 71 -8.03 20.60 -12.96
N ASP A 72 -8.21 21.66 -12.21
CA ASP A 72 -8.46 21.58 -10.77
C ASP A 72 -9.76 20.81 -10.51
N LYS A 73 -9.64 19.70 -9.80
CA LYS A 73 -10.76 18.80 -9.52
C LYS A 73 -11.40 19.06 -8.15
N TYR A 74 -10.64 19.63 -7.24
CA TYR A 74 -11.02 19.83 -5.86
C TYR A 74 -10.95 21.29 -5.47
N THR A 75 -11.89 21.73 -4.67
CA THR A 75 -11.85 23.04 -4.03
C THR A 75 -10.75 23.08 -2.95
N HIS A 76 -10.34 24.28 -2.58
CA HIS A 76 -9.36 24.47 -1.50
C HIS A 76 -9.81 23.80 -0.20
N ASP A 77 -11.09 23.95 0.17
CA ASP A 77 -11.64 23.37 1.40
C ASP A 77 -11.63 21.83 1.39
N GLU A 78 -11.92 21.22 0.26
CA GLU A 78 -11.81 19.77 0.12
C GLU A 78 -10.37 19.27 0.26
N ILE A 79 -9.40 20.00 -0.28
CA ILE A 79 -7.96 19.70 -0.14
C ILE A 79 -7.54 19.81 1.32
N VAL A 80 -7.96 20.87 2.01
CA VAL A 80 -7.68 21.06 3.45
C VAL A 80 -8.29 19.92 4.26
N ALA A 81 -9.55 19.57 4.03
CA ALA A 81 -10.21 18.48 4.72
C ALA A 81 -9.51 17.11 4.50
N MET A 82 -9.07 16.83 3.28
CA MET A 82 -8.29 15.61 3.00
C MET A 82 -6.93 15.63 3.69
N LYS A 83 -6.23 16.77 3.70
CA LYS A 83 -4.97 16.96 4.40
C LYS A 83 -5.13 16.70 5.89
N ASP A 84 -6.17 17.24 6.52
CA ASP A 84 -6.42 17.08 7.95
C ASP A 84 -6.71 15.62 8.32
N LYS A 85 -7.51 14.93 7.50
CA LYS A 85 -7.71 13.48 7.65
C LYS A 85 -6.39 12.71 7.62
N LEU A 86 -5.52 12.99 6.64
CA LEU A 86 -4.22 12.33 6.52
C LEU A 86 -3.26 12.69 7.67
N THR A 87 -3.26 13.94 8.10
CA THR A 87 -2.44 14.39 9.22
C THR A 87 -2.85 13.69 10.52
N ASN A 88 -4.14 13.52 10.75
CA ASN A 88 -4.65 12.79 11.90
C ASN A 88 -4.24 11.31 11.93
N LEU A 89 -4.08 10.67 10.75
CA LEU A 89 -3.52 9.32 10.68
C LEU A 89 -2.06 9.25 11.14
N THR A 90 -1.27 10.27 10.83
CA THR A 90 0.18 10.29 11.14
C THR A 90 0.46 10.74 12.56
N ASN A 91 -0.41 11.54 13.15
CA ASN A 91 -0.26 12.11 14.51
C ASN A 91 -0.67 11.17 15.65
N LYS A 92 -0.82 9.87 15.36
CA LYS A 92 -1.06 8.88 16.40
C LYS A 92 0.09 8.85 17.41
N SER A 93 -0.26 8.77 18.67
CA SER A 93 0.71 8.63 19.77
C SER A 93 1.57 7.37 19.59
N THR A 94 2.73 7.33 20.24
CA THR A 94 3.59 6.14 20.24
C THR A 94 2.87 4.90 20.77
N ALA A 95 1.98 5.07 21.76
CA ALA A 95 1.17 4.00 22.32
C ALA A 95 0.17 3.44 21.30
N GLU A 96 -0.57 4.31 20.59
CA GLU A 96 -1.52 3.90 19.54
C GLU A 96 -0.81 3.22 18.37
N LYS A 97 0.38 3.71 17.98
CA LYS A 97 1.21 3.07 16.94
C LYS A 97 1.63 1.65 17.39
N LYS A 98 2.05 1.50 18.64
CA LYS A 98 2.43 0.20 19.21
C LYS A 98 1.24 -0.76 19.26
N GLN A 99 0.09 -0.29 19.71
CA GLN A 99 -1.16 -1.07 19.70
C GLN A 99 -1.57 -1.51 18.30
N HIS A 100 -1.46 -0.61 17.31
CA HIS A 100 -1.76 -0.92 15.93
C HIS A 100 -0.83 -1.99 15.34
N ILE A 101 0.48 -1.89 15.63
CA ILE A 101 1.48 -2.89 15.22
C ILE A 101 1.16 -4.25 15.85
N GLU A 102 0.78 -4.28 17.12
CA GLU A 102 0.41 -5.51 17.81
C GLU A 102 -0.85 -6.14 17.21
N ASN A 103 -1.87 -5.33 16.91
CA ASN A 103 -3.07 -5.79 16.21
C ASN A 103 -2.76 -6.39 14.83
N ILE A 104 -1.86 -5.78 14.05
CA ILE A 104 -1.43 -6.33 12.75
C ILE A 104 -0.70 -7.66 12.92
N LYS A 105 0.05 -7.84 14.02
CA LYS A 105 0.76 -9.09 14.31
C LYS A 105 -0.18 -10.22 14.71
N THR A 106 -1.27 -9.90 15.38
CA THR A 106 -2.19 -10.90 15.97
C THR A 106 -3.44 -11.14 15.14
N LYS A 107 -3.82 -10.23 14.22
CA LYS A 107 -5.02 -10.35 13.40
C LYS A 107 -4.73 -10.73 11.96
N CYS A 108 -5.66 -11.49 11.38
CA CYS A 108 -5.61 -11.87 9.98
C CYS A 108 -5.92 -10.68 9.08
N PRO A 109 -5.06 -10.31 8.10
CA PRO A 109 -5.28 -9.16 7.22
C PRO A 109 -6.42 -9.37 6.20
N PHE A 110 -6.93 -10.60 6.04
CA PHE A 110 -8.01 -10.90 5.10
C PHE A 110 -9.40 -10.87 5.72
N CYS A 111 -9.54 -11.36 6.95
CA CYS A 111 -10.86 -11.51 7.58
C CYS A 111 -10.94 -10.90 8.99
N GLY A 112 -9.84 -10.31 9.50
CA GLY A 112 -9.79 -9.69 10.82
C GLY A 112 -9.78 -10.66 12.00
N SER A 113 -9.96 -11.97 11.79
CA SER A 113 -9.91 -12.98 12.85
C SER A 113 -8.50 -13.12 13.43
N GLU A 114 -8.38 -13.70 14.61
CA GLU A 114 -7.08 -13.90 15.25
C GLU A 114 -6.17 -14.86 14.46
N LEU A 115 -4.87 -14.62 14.56
CA LEU A 115 -3.85 -15.54 14.09
C LEU A 115 -3.41 -16.45 15.25
N VAL A 116 -3.44 -17.75 14.99
CA VAL A 116 -3.03 -18.79 15.96
C VAL A 116 -1.80 -19.52 15.45
N LYS A 117 -0.92 -19.90 16.36
CA LYS A 117 0.26 -20.72 16.02
C LYS A 117 -0.20 -22.14 15.68
N ARG A 118 0.24 -22.65 14.55
CA ARG A 118 -0.03 -24.01 14.08
C ARG A 118 1.28 -24.72 13.72
N ASN A 119 1.31 -26.02 13.92
CA ASN A 119 2.43 -26.85 13.49
C ASN A 119 2.12 -27.42 12.09
N GLY A 120 3.03 -27.26 11.16
CA GLY A 120 2.91 -27.78 9.80
C GLY A 120 4.12 -28.62 9.40
N LYS A 121 4.07 -29.21 8.20
CA LYS A 121 5.14 -30.08 7.67
C LYS A 121 6.53 -29.41 7.66
N TYR A 122 6.58 -28.08 7.58
CA TYR A 122 7.82 -27.29 7.48
C TYR A 122 8.11 -26.47 8.74
N GLY A 123 7.44 -26.74 9.85
CA GLY A 123 7.61 -26.04 11.11
C GLY A 123 6.40 -25.20 11.52
N MET A 124 6.59 -24.41 12.58
CA MET A 124 5.54 -23.55 13.14
C MET A 124 5.23 -22.37 12.23
N PHE A 125 3.95 -22.04 12.09
CA PHE A 125 3.46 -20.90 11.32
C PHE A 125 2.24 -20.26 11.99
N TRP A 126 1.95 -19.01 11.65
CA TRP A 126 0.71 -18.36 12.00
C TRP A 126 -0.38 -18.71 10.99
N GLY A 127 -1.49 -19.26 11.43
CA GLY A 127 -2.67 -19.55 10.63
C GLY A 127 -3.88 -18.79 11.12
N CYS A 128 -4.79 -18.43 10.21
CA CYS A 128 -6.04 -17.80 10.59
C CYS A 128 -6.92 -18.75 11.43
N SER A 129 -7.52 -18.23 12.51
CA SER A 129 -8.45 -19.01 13.37
C SER A 129 -9.73 -19.37 12.63
N ALA A 130 -10.13 -18.59 11.63
CA ALA A 130 -11.31 -18.84 10.80
C ALA A 130 -11.12 -19.92 9.72
N TYR A 131 -10.02 -20.68 9.74
CA TYR A 131 -9.86 -21.84 8.86
C TYR A 131 -10.99 -22.86 9.07
N PRO A 132 -11.60 -23.45 8.03
CA PRO A 132 -11.20 -23.42 6.59
C PRO A 132 -11.75 -22.25 5.78
N LYS A 133 -12.61 -21.37 6.33
CA LYS A 133 -13.20 -20.24 5.61
C LYS A 133 -12.15 -19.23 5.16
N CYS A 134 -11.12 -18.98 5.99
CA CYS A 134 -9.98 -18.16 5.64
C CYS A 134 -8.70 -19.00 5.68
N LYS A 135 -8.00 -19.08 4.56
CA LYS A 135 -6.77 -19.89 4.40
C LYS A 135 -5.48 -19.08 4.57
N PHE A 136 -5.55 -17.91 5.20
CA PHE A 136 -4.36 -17.09 5.40
C PHE A 136 -3.36 -17.77 6.33
N THR A 137 -2.08 -17.75 5.91
CA THR A 137 -0.94 -18.22 6.71
C THR A 137 0.24 -17.26 6.58
N ARG A 138 1.05 -17.14 7.62
CA ARG A 138 2.27 -16.35 7.68
C ARG A 138 3.37 -17.12 8.41
N PRO A 139 4.61 -17.14 7.92
CA PRO A 139 5.74 -17.74 8.65
C PRO A 139 5.94 -17.01 9.98
N ILE A 140 6.50 -17.72 10.96
CA ILE A 140 6.98 -17.11 12.20
C ILE A 140 8.38 -16.60 11.90
N ASP A 141 8.57 -15.29 11.97
CA ASP A 141 9.89 -14.67 11.84
C ASP A 141 10.75 -15.13 13.03
N LYS A 142 11.97 -15.57 12.71
CA LYS A 142 12.98 -15.97 13.69
C LYS A 142 13.58 -14.75 14.36
#